data_f2a7ca1b6799c5b0e6f7eb010a2b647f
#
_entry.id   f2a7ca1b6799c5b0e6f7eb010a2b647f
#
_cell.length_a   1.000
_cell.length_b   1.000
_cell.length_c   1.000
_cell.angle_alpha   90.00
_cell.angle_beta   90.00
_cell.angle_gamma   90.00
#
_symmetry.space_group_name_H-M   'P 1'
#
loop_
_entity.id
_entity.type
_entity.pdbx_description
1 polymer ?
#
loop_
_entity_poly.entity_id
_entity_poly.type
_entity_poly.pdbx_seq_one_letter_code
_entity_poly.pdbx_strand_id
1 'polypeptide(L)'
;MRVLLWHVHGSWTTSFVQGPHEYLLPVVPDRGPDGRGRAQTWDWPASATEVTRDEARGAEVDVVVLQRPAELDGLAREWLGDRRLPMVYVEHNAPQGRIADMRHPAADRDDLVVVHVTHFNELFWDCGSTPTHVIEHGVVDPGYRYSGATPRAAVVINEARRRARVTGTDLLERFDEMGVPIDLFGMDAAALGGDDVPQHRLHDEMAQRRLYLHPIRWTSLGLSLIEAMHLGMPVVALATTEAPDAVPPAAGVLSTRVDRLAQGARDLLADPDRAREAGLAARAAALERFGLQRFLDDWDDLLEAVVSA
;
A
#
# COMPACT_ATOMS: atom_id res chain seq x y z
N MET A 1 12.91 -19.69 5.59
CA MET A 1 13.53 -18.81 6.61
C MET A 1 12.50 -18.44 7.67
N ARG A 2 12.96 -17.97 8.83
CA ARG A 2 12.13 -17.32 9.87
C ARG A 2 12.31 -15.82 9.81
N VAL A 3 11.26 -15.11 9.42
CA VAL A 3 11.25 -13.67 9.21
C VAL A 3 10.49 -13.01 10.36
N LEU A 4 11.13 -12.13 11.12
CA LEU A 4 10.43 -11.33 12.13
C LEU A 4 10.05 -9.99 11.53
N LEU A 5 8.76 -9.60 11.66
CA LEU A 5 8.27 -8.32 11.16
C LEU A 5 7.10 -7.78 11.99
N TRP A 6 7.01 -6.45 12.11
CA TRP A 6 5.85 -5.80 12.73
C TRP A 6 4.71 -5.63 11.72
N HIS A 7 3.49 -5.86 12.17
CA HIS A 7 2.28 -5.59 11.38
C HIS A 7 2.02 -4.07 11.36
N VAL A 8 2.45 -3.39 10.32
CA VAL A 8 2.28 -1.93 10.13
C VAL A 8 1.25 -1.62 9.06
N HIS A 9 1.45 -2.12 7.84
CA HIS A 9 0.60 -1.89 6.68
C HIS A 9 -0.19 -3.16 6.33
N GLY A 10 -1.51 -3.17 6.60
CA GLY A 10 -2.35 -4.37 6.48
C GLY A 10 -2.30 -5.04 5.11
N SER A 11 -2.58 -4.32 4.02
CA SER A 11 -2.58 -4.89 2.66
C SER A 11 -1.19 -5.38 2.25
N TRP A 12 -0.12 -4.61 2.54
CA TRP A 12 1.24 -5.03 2.21
C TRP A 12 1.65 -6.28 2.99
N THR A 13 1.43 -6.27 4.32
CA THR A 13 1.77 -7.43 5.16
C THR A 13 0.97 -8.66 4.74
N THR A 14 -0.30 -8.49 4.35
CA THR A 14 -1.15 -9.58 3.84
C THR A 14 -0.54 -10.27 2.63
N SER A 15 0.03 -9.51 1.70
CA SER A 15 0.72 -10.07 0.54
C SER A 15 2.06 -10.71 0.93
N PHE A 16 2.83 -10.06 1.79
CA PHE A 16 4.15 -10.53 2.19
C PHE A 16 4.12 -11.87 2.94
N VAL A 17 3.14 -12.08 3.81
CA VAL A 17 3.01 -13.33 4.57
C VAL A 17 2.46 -14.51 3.76
N GLN A 18 2.12 -14.32 2.47
CA GLN A 18 1.78 -15.43 1.56
C GLN A 18 3.00 -16.17 1.04
N GLY A 19 4.20 -15.68 1.31
CA GLY A 19 5.45 -16.33 0.89
C GLY A 19 5.72 -17.65 1.62
N PRO A 20 6.80 -18.37 1.22
CA PRO A 20 7.11 -19.71 1.71
C PRO A 20 7.86 -19.73 3.06
N HIS A 21 7.82 -18.65 3.81
CA HIS A 21 8.57 -18.49 5.07
C HIS A 21 7.70 -18.71 6.31
N GLU A 22 8.36 -18.84 7.47
CA GLU A 22 7.72 -18.70 8.78
C GLU A 22 7.81 -17.21 9.18
N TYR A 23 6.68 -16.61 9.46
CA TYR A 23 6.60 -15.18 9.82
C TYR A 23 6.27 -15.03 11.29
N LEU A 24 7.16 -14.38 12.03
CA LEU A 24 7.00 -14.10 13.46
C LEU A 24 6.50 -12.65 13.62
N LEU A 25 5.31 -12.51 14.20
CA LEU A 25 4.60 -11.23 14.33
C LEU A 25 4.55 -10.80 15.79
N PRO A 26 5.33 -9.78 16.19
CA PRO A 26 5.27 -9.23 17.54
C PRO A 26 3.86 -8.90 17.98
N VAL A 27 3.45 -9.42 19.15
CA VAL A 27 2.17 -9.13 19.78
C VAL A 27 2.34 -8.68 21.23
N VAL A 28 1.65 -7.56 21.59
CA VAL A 28 1.50 -7.09 22.98
C VAL A 28 0.05 -7.23 23.43
N PRO A 29 -0.22 -7.28 24.75
CA PRO A 29 -1.57 -7.55 25.27
C PRO A 29 -2.65 -6.58 24.77
N ASP A 30 -2.30 -5.30 24.62
CA ASP A 30 -3.21 -4.24 24.13
C ASP A 30 -3.24 -4.12 22.60
N ARG A 31 -2.46 -4.95 21.88
CA ARG A 31 -2.30 -4.88 20.42
C ARG A 31 -1.99 -3.48 19.89
N GLY A 32 -1.23 -2.73 20.68
CA GLY A 32 -0.76 -1.40 20.33
C GLY A 32 0.21 -1.40 19.12
N PRO A 33 0.69 -0.20 18.70
CA PRO A 33 1.52 -0.06 17.51
C PRO A 33 2.81 -0.88 17.55
N ASP A 34 3.33 -1.18 18.73
CA ASP A 34 4.59 -1.91 18.91
C ASP A 34 4.43 -3.44 18.95
N GLY A 35 3.20 -3.93 18.75
CA GLY A 35 2.92 -5.36 18.73
C GLY A 35 1.46 -5.66 18.42
N ARG A 36 1.00 -5.39 17.21
CA ARG A 36 -0.39 -5.66 16.77
C ARG A 36 -0.69 -7.15 16.59
N GLY A 37 0.35 -7.96 16.37
CA GLY A 37 0.19 -9.36 16.01
C GLY A 37 -0.44 -9.56 14.64
N ARG A 38 -1.14 -10.67 14.46
CA ARG A 38 -1.86 -11.01 13.22
C ARG A 38 -2.99 -10.02 12.94
N ALA A 39 -3.29 -9.86 11.66
CA ALA A 39 -4.47 -9.13 11.24
C ALA A 39 -5.76 -9.80 11.77
N GLN A 40 -6.71 -8.98 12.18
CA GLN A 40 -8.02 -9.43 12.65
C GLN A 40 -9.07 -9.46 11.53
N THR A 41 -8.78 -8.81 10.40
CA THR A 41 -9.71 -8.60 9.28
C THR A 41 -9.23 -9.22 7.97
N TRP A 42 -8.05 -9.88 7.99
CA TRP A 42 -7.45 -10.56 6.86
C TRP A 42 -7.21 -12.03 7.18
N ASP A 43 -7.40 -12.88 6.20
CA ASP A 43 -7.11 -14.31 6.33
C ASP A 43 -5.63 -14.57 5.98
N TRP A 44 -4.80 -14.69 7.03
CA TRP A 44 -3.38 -14.95 6.89
C TRP A 44 -3.05 -16.42 7.05
N PRO A 45 -2.05 -16.97 6.34
CA PRO A 45 -1.66 -18.37 6.44
C PRO A 45 -1.19 -18.75 7.85
N ALA A 46 -1.20 -20.03 8.14
CA ALA A 46 -0.76 -20.56 9.44
C ALA A 46 0.74 -20.36 9.72
N SER A 47 1.54 -20.12 8.67
CA SER A 47 2.97 -19.75 8.76
C SER A 47 3.21 -18.38 9.40
N ALA A 48 2.20 -17.50 9.43
CA ALA A 48 2.26 -16.21 10.12
C ALA A 48 1.79 -16.38 11.58
N THR A 49 2.70 -16.43 12.53
CA THR A 49 2.45 -16.71 13.95
C THR A 49 2.73 -15.52 14.84
N GLU A 50 1.92 -15.35 15.89
CA GLU A 50 2.18 -14.32 16.89
C GLU A 50 3.27 -14.77 17.86
N VAL A 51 4.12 -13.83 18.25
CA VAL A 51 5.16 -14.05 19.25
C VAL A 51 5.14 -12.93 20.28
N THR A 52 5.24 -13.30 21.55
CA THR A 52 5.52 -12.35 22.65
C THR A 52 6.99 -11.94 22.62
N ARG A 53 7.34 -10.91 23.41
CA ARG A 53 8.72 -10.46 23.50
C ARG A 53 9.69 -11.55 23.99
N ASP A 54 9.28 -12.34 24.96
CA ASP A 54 10.11 -13.41 25.51
C ASP A 54 10.30 -14.56 24.52
N GLU A 55 9.24 -14.91 23.77
CA GLU A 55 9.32 -15.89 22.70
C GLU A 55 10.22 -15.41 21.56
N ALA A 56 10.09 -14.14 21.13
CA ALA A 56 10.93 -13.55 20.09
C ALA A 56 12.43 -13.56 20.45
N ARG A 57 12.76 -13.29 21.72
CA ARG A 57 14.14 -13.35 22.23
C ARG A 57 14.73 -14.75 22.16
N GLY A 58 13.90 -15.77 22.39
CA GLY A 58 14.31 -17.19 22.36
C GLY A 58 14.22 -17.84 20.98
N ALA A 59 13.52 -17.21 20.04
CA ALA A 59 13.33 -17.76 18.71
C ALA A 59 14.60 -17.66 17.86
N GLU A 60 14.79 -18.65 16.98
CA GLU A 60 15.69 -18.50 15.84
C GLU A 60 15.02 -17.54 14.85
N VAL A 61 15.73 -16.48 14.44
CA VAL A 61 15.31 -15.50 13.45
C VAL A 61 16.44 -15.36 12.46
N ASP A 62 16.12 -15.52 11.18
CA ASP A 62 17.11 -15.43 10.09
C ASP A 62 17.25 -13.98 9.60
N VAL A 63 16.13 -13.23 9.54
CA VAL A 63 16.09 -11.85 9.06
C VAL A 63 14.99 -11.05 9.75
N VAL A 64 15.20 -9.75 9.91
CA VAL A 64 14.23 -8.82 10.48
C VAL A 64 13.79 -7.82 9.41
N VAL A 65 12.48 -7.67 9.22
CA VAL A 65 11.89 -6.69 8.30
C VAL A 65 11.29 -5.55 9.09
N LEU A 66 11.89 -4.37 8.96
CA LEU A 66 11.53 -3.13 9.62
C LEU A 66 10.69 -2.25 8.67
N GLN A 67 9.75 -1.48 9.22
CA GLN A 67 8.83 -0.65 8.42
C GLN A 67 8.62 0.76 9.01
N ARG A 68 9.17 1.03 10.20
CA ARG A 68 9.02 2.31 10.91
C ARG A 68 10.34 2.74 11.55
N PRO A 69 10.62 4.05 11.63
CA PRO A 69 11.81 4.55 12.33
C PRO A 69 11.94 4.04 13.77
N ALA A 70 10.84 3.91 14.52
CA ALA A 70 10.85 3.40 15.88
C ALA A 70 11.48 1.99 16.00
N GLU A 71 11.36 1.19 14.96
CA GLU A 71 11.97 -0.15 14.90
C GLU A 71 13.47 -0.06 14.73
N LEU A 72 14.00 0.95 14.00
CA LEU A 72 15.42 1.27 13.90
C LEU A 72 15.97 1.87 15.22
N ASP A 73 15.17 2.72 15.88
CA ASP A 73 15.57 3.54 17.03
C ASP A 73 15.61 2.77 18.35
N GLY A 74 15.36 1.45 18.34
CA GLY A 74 15.51 0.62 19.52
C GLY A 74 14.45 -0.44 19.74
N LEU A 75 13.27 -0.34 19.13
CA LEU A 75 12.20 -1.32 19.32
C LEU A 75 12.67 -2.75 18.92
N ALA A 76 13.37 -2.89 17.79
CA ALA A 76 13.92 -4.18 17.38
C ALA A 76 14.88 -4.74 18.45
N ARG A 77 15.73 -3.89 19.03
CA ARG A 77 16.65 -4.29 20.10
C ARG A 77 15.92 -4.69 21.39
N GLU A 78 14.84 -4.00 21.73
CA GLU A 78 14.03 -4.38 22.88
C GLU A 78 13.44 -5.79 22.76
N TRP A 79 13.03 -6.17 21.53
CA TRP A 79 12.42 -7.46 21.23
C TRP A 79 13.45 -8.59 21.07
N LEU A 80 14.60 -8.29 20.48
CA LEU A 80 15.57 -9.29 20.03
C LEU A 80 16.86 -9.30 20.88
N GLY A 81 17.03 -8.32 21.79
CA GLY A 81 18.28 -8.12 22.53
C GLY A 81 19.40 -7.59 21.62
N ASP A 82 20.65 -7.84 22.02
CA ASP A 82 21.85 -7.37 21.30
C ASP A 82 22.27 -8.30 20.13
N ARG A 83 21.36 -9.13 19.64
CA ARG A 83 21.63 -10.03 18.51
C ARG A 83 21.89 -9.19 17.25
N ARG A 84 22.94 -9.55 16.52
CA ARG A 84 23.18 -9.01 15.18
C ARG A 84 22.51 -9.91 14.18
N LEU A 85 21.43 -9.45 13.61
CA LEU A 85 20.63 -10.16 12.62
C LEU A 85 20.64 -9.39 11.30
N PRO A 86 20.59 -10.05 10.15
CA PRO A 86 20.32 -9.41 8.87
C PRO A 86 19.03 -8.59 8.96
N MET A 87 19.04 -7.36 8.40
CA MET A 87 17.91 -6.46 8.47
C MET A 87 17.57 -5.88 7.10
N VAL A 88 16.28 -5.75 6.84
CA VAL A 88 15.74 -5.03 5.70
C VAL A 88 14.79 -3.95 6.21
N TYR A 89 14.89 -2.73 5.72
CA TYR A 89 13.94 -1.66 6.01
C TYR A 89 13.05 -1.38 4.80
N VAL A 90 11.74 -1.52 4.95
CA VAL A 90 10.76 -1.24 3.89
C VAL A 90 10.24 0.18 4.02
N GLU A 91 10.52 1.03 3.04
CA GLU A 91 10.01 2.40 3.00
C GLU A 91 8.73 2.48 2.16
N HIS A 92 7.62 2.67 2.86
CA HIS A 92 6.29 2.74 2.26
C HIS A 92 5.88 4.15 1.82
N ASN A 93 6.55 5.18 2.32
CA ASN A 93 6.11 6.55 2.15
C ASN A 93 7.11 7.37 1.33
N ALA A 94 6.60 8.29 0.53
CA ALA A 94 7.41 9.38 0.01
C ALA A 94 7.88 10.28 1.16
N PRO A 95 9.03 10.96 1.05
CA PRO A 95 9.52 11.87 2.08
C PRO A 95 8.50 12.96 2.38
N GLN A 96 8.29 13.24 3.67
CA GLN A 96 7.33 14.23 4.14
C GLN A 96 8.06 15.33 4.95
N GLY A 97 7.91 16.58 4.54
CA GLY A 97 8.56 17.72 5.20
C GLY A 97 9.46 18.50 4.24
N ARG A 98 10.68 18.79 4.64
CA ARG A 98 11.64 19.55 3.82
C ARG A 98 12.40 18.63 2.85
N ILE A 99 11.76 18.25 1.75
CA ILE A 99 12.29 17.28 0.77
C ILE A 99 13.69 17.64 0.29
N ALA A 100 14.01 18.94 0.19
CA ALA A 100 15.29 19.42 -0.33
C ALA A 100 16.53 18.98 0.49
N ASP A 101 16.35 18.68 1.77
CA ASP A 101 17.42 18.32 2.70
C ASP A 101 17.04 17.15 3.64
N MET A 102 16.01 16.41 3.28
CA MET A 102 15.51 15.30 4.09
C MET A 102 16.24 14.00 3.73
N ARG A 103 16.94 13.44 4.72
CA ARG A 103 17.59 12.14 4.61
C ARG A 103 16.72 11.04 5.22
N HIS A 104 16.85 9.85 4.66
CA HIS A 104 16.17 8.67 5.18
C HIS A 104 16.68 8.33 6.59
N PRO A 105 15.81 7.88 7.54
CA PRO A 105 16.26 7.49 8.88
C PRO A 105 17.33 6.40 8.90
N ALA A 106 17.36 5.54 7.88
CA ALA A 106 18.38 4.50 7.71
C ALA A 106 19.56 4.94 6.81
N ALA A 107 19.73 6.24 6.51
CA ALA A 107 20.82 6.70 5.66
C ALA A 107 22.21 6.44 6.29
N ASP A 108 23.18 6.11 5.44
CA ASP A 108 24.58 5.79 5.79
C ASP A 108 24.75 4.58 6.73
N ARG A 109 23.82 3.62 6.68
CA ARG A 109 23.95 2.34 7.37
C ARG A 109 24.52 1.27 6.45
N ASP A 110 25.38 0.43 6.98
CA ASP A 110 26.03 -0.71 6.31
C ASP A 110 25.52 -2.08 6.80
N ASP A 111 24.65 -2.08 7.81
CA ASP A 111 24.10 -3.28 8.46
C ASP A 111 22.67 -3.62 8.01
N LEU A 112 22.12 -2.92 7.03
CA LEU A 112 20.80 -3.18 6.47
C LEU A 112 20.71 -2.71 5.01
N VAL A 113 19.62 -3.15 4.37
CA VAL A 113 19.20 -2.71 3.02
C VAL A 113 17.87 -1.96 3.13
N VAL A 114 17.71 -0.87 2.39
CA VAL A 114 16.42 -0.16 2.26
C VAL A 114 15.69 -0.66 1.01
N VAL A 115 14.46 -1.11 1.18
CA VAL A 115 13.57 -1.48 0.08
C VAL A 115 12.49 -0.42 -0.08
N HIS A 116 12.50 0.25 -1.21
CA HIS A 116 11.45 1.17 -1.60
C HIS A 116 10.32 0.43 -2.32
N VAL A 117 9.08 0.77 -2.00
CA VAL A 117 7.90 0.14 -2.63
C VAL A 117 7.54 0.73 -3.98
N THR A 118 8.25 1.78 -4.42
CA THR A 118 8.12 2.41 -5.74
C THR A 118 9.43 3.06 -6.16
N HIS A 119 9.65 3.23 -7.48
CA HIS A 119 10.76 3.99 -8.03
C HIS A 119 10.67 5.48 -7.67
N PHE A 120 9.45 6.01 -7.48
CA PHE A 120 9.25 7.38 -6.98
C PHE A 120 9.86 7.55 -5.59
N ASN A 121 9.66 6.60 -4.67
CA ASN A 121 10.26 6.67 -3.33
C ASN A 121 11.79 6.62 -3.40
N GLU A 122 12.35 5.70 -4.17
CA GLU A 122 13.79 5.58 -4.35
C GLU A 122 14.40 6.89 -4.88
N LEU A 123 13.76 7.51 -5.87
CA LEU A 123 14.22 8.77 -6.47
C LEU A 123 14.27 9.92 -5.46
N PHE A 124 13.34 9.97 -4.51
CA PHE A 124 13.16 11.12 -3.61
C PHE A 124 13.80 10.95 -2.23
N TRP A 125 14.14 9.73 -1.81
CA TRP A 125 14.83 9.51 -0.55
C TRP A 125 16.34 9.56 -0.70
N ASP A 126 17.00 10.43 0.07
CA ASP A 126 18.45 10.38 0.25
C ASP A 126 18.81 9.30 1.28
N CYS A 127 19.20 8.13 0.81
CA CYS A 127 19.65 7.01 1.64
C CYS A 127 21.18 7.03 1.88
N GLY A 128 21.91 8.03 1.38
CA GLY A 128 23.37 8.12 1.51
C GLY A 128 24.07 6.91 0.94
N SER A 129 24.91 6.24 1.74
CA SER A 129 25.65 5.03 1.32
C SER A 129 24.88 3.72 1.59
N THR A 130 23.70 3.76 2.18
CA THR A 130 22.92 2.54 2.43
C THR A 130 22.45 1.92 1.12
N PRO A 131 22.66 0.61 0.90
CA PRO A 131 22.16 -0.08 -0.28
C PRO A 131 20.64 0.03 -0.40
N THR A 132 20.14 0.31 -1.61
CA THR A 132 18.71 0.41 -1.89
C THR A 132 18.28 -0.59 -2.95
N HIS A 133 17.04 -1.06 -2.84
CA HIS A 133 16.33 -1.85 -3.84
C HIS A 133 14.92 -1.32 -4.03
N VAL A 134 14.30 -1.59 -5.17
CA VAL A 134 12.89 -1.37 -5.39
C VAL A 134 12.19 -2.72 -5.54
N ILE A 135 11.23 -3.00 -4.65
CA ILE A 135 10.30 -4.11 -4.81
C ILE A 135 8.89 -3.52 -4.80
N GLU A 136 8.32 -3.43 -5.98
CA GLU A 136 6.97 -2.88 -6.15
C GLU A 136 5.92 -3.76 -5.43
N HIS A 137 4.82 -3.14 -5.06
CA HIS A 137 3.73 -3.85 -4.40
C HIS A 137 3.28 -5.10 -5.16
N GLY A 138 2.88 -6.12 -4.41
CA GLY A 138 2.08 -7.22 -4.88
C GLY A 138 0.75 -7.25 -4.13
N VAL A 139 -0.30 -7.69 -4.77
CA VAL A 139 -1.64 -7.79 -4.18
C VAL A 139 -2.17 -9.21 -4.35
N VAL A 140 -2.74 -9.75 -3.28
CA VAL A 140 -3.55 -10.98 -3.36
C VAL A 140 -4.75 -10.68 -4.25
N ASP A 141 -4.79 -11.26 -5.45
CA ASP A 141 -5.82 -10.94 -6.43
C ASP A 141 -7.23 -11.22 -5.88
N PRO A 142 -8.07 -10.17 -5.69
CA PRO A 142 -9.45 -10.37 -5.23
C PRO A 142 -10.36 -10.97 -6.30
N GLY A 143 -9.85 -11.15 -7.52
CA GLY A 143 -10.62 -11.56 -8.69
C GLY A 143 -11.34 -10.39 -9.39
N TYR A 144 -11.78 -10.65 -10.60
CA TYR A 144 -12.63 -9.68 -11.33
C TYR A 144 -14.01 -9.60 -10.69
N ARG A 145 -14.33 -8.45 -10.07
CA ARG A 145 -15.61 -8.22 -9.38
C ARG A 145 -16.39 -7.04 -9.95
N TYR A 146 -15.82 -6.31 -10.90
CA TYR A 146 -16.40 -5.08 -11.40
C TYR A 146 -17.78 -5.31 -12.04
N SER A 147 -18.81 -4.66 -11.47
CA SER A 147 -20.13 -4.55 -12.04
C SER A 147 -20.41 -3.16 -12.62
N GLY A 148 -19.85 -2.12 -12.00
CA GLY A 148 -20.07 -0.73 -12.39
C GLY A 148 -21.54 -0.30 -12.41
N ALA A 149 -22.40 -1.01 -11.65
CA ALA A 149 -23.86 -0.80 -11.68
C ALA A 149 -24.27 0.58 -11.16
N THR A 150 -23.51 1.10 -10.19
CA THR A 150 -23.78 2.40 -9.57
C THR A 150 -22.99 3.49 -10.27
N PRO A 151 -23.63 4.51 -10.90
CA PRO A 151 -22.94 5.58 -11.63
C PRO A 151 -22.34 6.61 -10.66
N ARG A 152 -21.41 6.19 -9.82
CA ARG A 152 -20.68 6.96 -8.82
C ARG A 152 -19.21 6.57 -8.83
N ALA A 153 -18.36 7.42 -8.31
CA ALA A 153 -16.94 7.14 -8.11
C ALA A 153 -16.70 6.54 -6.72
N ALA A 154 -15.96 5.44 -6.64
CA ALA A 154 -15.40 4.98 -5.38
C ALA A 154 -14.11 5.74 -5.06
N VAL A 155 -13.96 6.19 -3.83
CA VAL A 155 -12.70 6.75 -3.28
C VAL A 155 -12.39 6.01 -1.99
N VAL A 156 -11.16 5.52 -1.83
CA VAL A 156 -10.73 4.86 -0.58
C VAL A 156 -9.61 5.67 0.07
N ILE A 157 -9.88 6.26 1.22
CA ILE A 157 -8.92 7.05 1.98
C ILE A 157 -9.10 6.75 3.46
N ASN A 158 -8.09 6.11 4.06
CA ASN A 158 -8.03 5.95 5.50
C ASN A 158 -7.64 7.27 6.18
N GLU A 159 -8.32 7.63 7.28
CA GLU A 159 -8.07 8.85 8.06
C GLU A 159 -8.12 10.14 7.20
N ALA A 160 -9.11 10.22 6.32
CA ALA A 160 -9.24 11.28 5.31
C ALA A 160 -9.15 12.69 5.90
N ARG A 161 -9.73 12.93 7.09
CA ARG A 161 -9.65 14.22 7.79
C ARG A 161 -8.23 14.55 8.26
N ARG A 162 -7.53 13.59 8.86
CA ARG A 162 -6.16 13.78 9.38
C ARG A 162 -5.16 14.00 8.25
N ARG A 163 -5.28 13.22 7.18
CA ARG A 163 -4.36 13.25 6.03
C ARG A 163 -4.67 14.38 5.05
N ALA A 164 -5.89 14.90 5.07
CA ALA A 164 -6.34 16.13 4.40
C ALA A 164 -5.80 16.30 2.95
N ARG A 165 -4.99 17.36 2.74
CA ARG A 165 -4.47 17.69 1.40
C ARG A 165 -3.53 16.63 0.81
N VAL A 166 -2.82 15.87 1.64
CA VAL A 166 -1.92 14.81 1.17
C VAL A 166 -2.70 13.77 0.37
N THR A 167 -3.87 13.38 0.86
CA THR A 167 -4.75 12.38 0.22
C THR A 167 -5.79 13.00 -0.72
N GLY A 168 -5.79 14.31 -0.88
CA GLY A 168 -6.74 15.00 -1.76
C GLY A 168 -8.16 15.08 -1.22
N THR A 169 -8.36 14.93 0.07
CA THR A 169 -9.68 15.01 0.73
C THR A 169 -10.41 16.32 0.41
N ASP A 170 -9.67 17.44 0.32
CA ASP A 170 -10.17 18.76 -0.08
C ASP A 170 -10.64 18.85 -1.54
N LEU A 171 -10.40 17.83 -2.35
CA LEU A 171 -10.88 17.78 -3.74
C LEU A 171 -12.22 17.07 -3.88
N LEU A 172 -12.66 16.29 -2.85
CA LEU A 172 -13.87 15.48 -2.96
C LEU A 172 -15.12 16.34 -3.21
N GLU A 173 -15.31 17.40 -2.41
CA GLU A 173 -16.41 18.36 -2.60
C GLU A 173 -16.34 19.01 -3.98
N ARG A 174 -15.14 19.41 -4.41
CA ARG A 174 -14.94 20.01 -5.74
C ARG A 174 -15.31 19.06 -6.89
N PHE A 175 -15.01 17.78 -6.76
CA PHE A 175 -15.43 16.78 -7.77
C PHE A 175 -16.96 16.62 -7.80
N ASP A 176 -17.59 16.59 -6.62
CA ASP A 176 -19.06 16.53 -6.51
C ASP A 176 -19.72 17.74 -7.15
N GLU A 177 -19.26 18.97 -6.86
CA GLU A 177 -19.70 20.21 -7.51
C GLU A 177 -19.53 20.21 -9.03
N MET A 178 -18.52 19.49 -9.54
CA MET A 178 -18.25 19.30 -10.97
C MET A 178 -19.05 18.16 -11.58
N GLY A 179 -20.02 17.57 -10.85
CA GLY A 179 -20.93 16.52 -11.34
C GLY A 179 -20.32 15.11 -11.34
N VAL A 180 -19.35 14.85 -10.44
CA VAL A 180 -18.80 13.53 -10.19
C VAL A 180 -19.24 13.08 -8.79
N PRO A 181 -20.36 12.36 -8.66
CA PRO A 181 -20.85 11.88 -7.38
C PRO A 181 -19.89 10.84 -6.80
N ILE A 182 -19.56 10.98 -5.52
CA ILE A 182 -18.52 10.19 -4.84
C ILE A 182 -19.13 9.38 -3.69
N ASP A 183 -18.64 8.15 -3.53
CA ASP A 183 -18.76 7.36 -2.33
C ASP A 183 -17.37 7.20 -1.71
N LEU A 184 -17.18 7.76 -0.52
CA LEU A 184 -15.94 7.70 0.24
C LEU A 184 -15.95 6.51 1.18
N PHE A 185 -14.92 5.67 1.09
CA PHE A 185 -14.68 4.53 1.95
C PHE A 185 -13.36 4.69 2.73
N GLY A 186 -13.26 4.00 3.85
CA GLY A 186 -12.03 3.90 4.64
C GLY A 186 -12.23 4.20 6.11
N MET A 187 -11.21 3.96 6.91
CA MET A 187 -11.23 4.26 8.34
C MET A 187 -11.49 5.75 8.55
N ASP A 188 -12.39 6.08 9.48
CA ASP A 188 -12.85 7.45 9.80
C ASP A 188 -13.58 8.18 8.64
N ALA A 189 -13.97 7.49 7.58
CA ALA A 189 -14.70 8.09 6.45
C ALA A 189 -16.07 8.66 6.88
N ALA A 190 -16.74 8.04 7.85
CA ALA A 190 -18.04 8.49 8.37
C ALA A 190 -18.03 9.95 8.85
N ALA A 191 -16.90 10.45 9.35
CA ALA A 191 -16.74 11.85 9.77
C ALA A 191 -16.85 12.87 8.60
N LEU A 192 -16.80 12.39 7.36
CA LEU A 192 -16.94 13.18 6.12
C LEU A 192 -18.14 12.71 5.27
N GLY A 193 -19.09 11.99 5.87
CA GLY A 193 -20.27 11.47 5.18
C GLY A 193 -20.00 10.22 4.33
N GLY A 194 -18.85 9.59 4.49
CA GLY A 194 -18.51 8.30 3.87
C GLY A 194 -18.81 7.10 4.77
N ASP A 195 -18.34 5.93 4.36
CA ASP A 195 -18.59 4.67 5.03
C ASP A 195 -17.28 4.00 5.48
N ASP A 196 -17.22 3.59 6.75
CA ASP A 196 -16.17 2.71 7.27
C ASP A 196 -16.60 1.25 7.04
N VAL A 197 -16.33 0.77 5.83
CA VAL A 197 -16.73 -0.57 5.41
C VAL A 197 -15.68 -1.59 5.85
N PRO A 198 -16.07 -2.69 6.51
CA PRO A 198 -15.14 -3.77 6.85
C PRO A 198 -14.41 -4.30 5.61
N GLN A 199 -13.12 -4.65 5.79
CA GLN A 199 -12.23 -5.06 4.71
C GLN A 199 -12.81 -6.16 3.80
N HIS A 200 -13.45 -7.16 4.40
CA HIS A 200 -14.04 -8.29 3.65
C HIS A 200 -15.21 -7.88 2.72
N ARG A 201 -15.79 -6.69 2.89
CA ARG A 201 -16.85 -6.13 2.06
C ARG A 201 -16.36 -5.00 1.15
N LEU A 202 -15.21 -4.40 1.46
CA LEU A 202 -14.74 -3.20 0.76
C LEU A 202 -14.62 -3.41 -0.74
N HIS A 203 -14.05 -4.52 -1.17
CA HIS A 203 -13.87 -4.82 -2.59
C HIS A 203 -15.21 -4.96 -3.33
N ASP A 204 -16.22 -5.58 -2.71
CA ASP A 204 -17.56 -5.71 -3.32
C ASP A 204 -18.27 -4.36 -3.41
N GLU A 205 -18.13 -3.51 -2.38
CA GLU A 205 -18.67 -2.15 -2.40
C GLU A 205 -17.97 -1.29 -3.47
N MET A 206 -16.64 -1.32 -3.54
CA MET A 206 -15.90 -0.60 -4.60
C MET A 206 -16.35 -1.02 -5.99
N ALA A 207 -16.41 -2.32 -6.26
CA ALA A 207 -16.68 -2.89 -7.58
C ALA A 207 -18.10 -2.60 -8.13
N GLN A 208 -19.03 -2.19 -7.28
CA GLN A 208 -20.34 -1.71 -7.70
C GLN A 208 -20.28 -0.31 -8.31
N ARG A 209 -19.31 0.53 -7.94
CA ARG A 209 -19.15 1.90 -8.45
C ARG A 209 -18.56 1.88 -9.86
N ARG A 210 -18.98 2.85 -10.67
CA ARG A 210 -18.64 2.91 -12.09
C ARG A 210 -17.15 3.13 -12.34
N LEU A 211 -16.45 3.84 -11.44
CA LEU A 211 -15.03 4.11 -11.54
C LEU A 211 -14.37 4.22 -10.15
N TYR A 212 -13.04 4.12 -10.12
CA TYR A 212 -12.23 4.44 -8.98
C TYR A 212 -11.56 5.81 -9.17
N LEU A 213 -11.77 6.73 -8.24
CA LEU A 213 -11.14 8.04 -8.22
C LEU A 213 -10.01 8.07 -7.19
N HIS A 214 -8.80 8.38 -7.65
CA HIS A 214 -7.59 8.46 -6.83
C HIS A 214 -7.08 9.91 -6.75
N PRO A 215 -7.54 10.71 -5.76
CA PRO A 215 -7.21 12.13 -5.67
C PRO A 215 -5.93 12.40 -4.89
N ILE A 216 -5.10 11.39 -4.63
CA ILE A 216 -3.93 11.47 -3.76
C ILE A 216 -2.85 12.32 -4.40
N ARG A 217 -2.32 13.31 -3.64
CA ARG A 217 -1.28 14.24 -4.10
C ARG A 217 0.12 13.77 -3.77
N TRP A 218 0.32 13.24 -2.56
CA TRP A 218 1.66 12.96 -2.06
C TRP A 218 1.66 11.77 -1.10
N THR A 219 1.80 10.60 -1.68
CA THR A 219 2.14 9.34 -1.01
C THR A 219 3.05 8.59 -1.98
N SER A 220 3.39 7.36 -1.68
CA SER A 220 4.06 6.49 -2.65
C SER A 220 3.10 6.07 -3.78
N LEU A 221 2.52 4.90 -3.67
CA LEU A 221 1.41 4.41 -4.50
C LEU A 221 0.38 3.79 -3.58
N GLY A 222 -0.86 4.23 -3.67
CA GLY A 222 -1.93 3.70 -2.81
C GLY A 222 -2.30 2.27 -3.17
N LEU A 223 -2.21 1.33 -2.22
CA LEU A 223 -2.61 -0.07 -2.44
C LEU A 223 -4.07 -0.17 -2.91
N SER A 224 -4.96 0.69 -2.43
CA SER A 224 -6.35 0.74 -2.89
C SER A 224 -6.51 1.07 -4.38
N LEU A 225 -5.55 1.80 -4.99
CA LEU A 225 -5.52 1.99 -6.45
C LEU A 225 -5.21 0.68 -7.16
N ILE A 226 -4.20 -0.05 -6.68
CA ILE A 226 -3.83 -1.34 -7.25
C ILE A 226 -4.96 -2.36 -7.07
N GLU A 227 -5.58 -2.39 -5.90
CA GLU A 227 -6.75 -3.24 -5.62
C GLU A 227 -7.93 -2.92 -6.55
N ALA A 228 -8.23 -1.62 -6.78
CA ALA A 228 -9.25 -1.20 -7.73
C ALA A 228 -8.97 -1.67 -9.17
N MET A 229 -7.70 -1.58 -9.59
CA MET A 229 -7.27 -2.11 -10.89
C MET A 229 -7.46 -3.63 -10.95
N HIS A 230 -7.08 -4.39 -9.92
CA HIS A 230 -7.32 -5.84 -9.84
C HIS A 230 -8.81 -6.21 -9.90
N LEU A 231 -9.68 -5.41 -9.30
CA LEU A 231 -11.14 -5.59 -9.39
C LEU A 231 -11.68 -5.38 -10.79
N GLY A 232 -10.93 -4.75 -11.69
CA GLY A 232 -11.34 -4.39 -13.04
C GLY A 232 -12.06 -3.05 -13.12
N MET A 233 -11.79 -2.11 -12.22
CA MET A 233 -12.35 -0.77 -12.22
C MET A 233 -11.53 0.16 -13.12
N PRO A 234 -12.18 1.02 -13.93
CA PRO A 234 -11.47 2.10 -14.61
C PRO A 234 -11.01 3.15 -13.60
N VAL A 235 -9.86 3.78 -13.88
CA VAL A 235 -9.17 4.68 -12.96
C VAL A 235 -9.27 6.14 -13.44
N VAL A 236 -9.57 7.03 -12.50
CA VAL A 236 -9.37 8.48 -12.65
C VAL A 236 -8.44 8.94 -11.55
N ALA A 237 -7.24 9.38 -11.88
CA ALA A 237 -6.22 9.67 -10.87
C ALA A 237 -5.48 10.98 -11.11
N LEU A 238 -5.07 11.64 -10.01
CA LEU A 238 -4.07 12.67 -10.11
C LEU A 238 -2.76 12.08 -10.66
N ALA A 239 -2.19 12.75 -11.66
CA ALA A 239 -0.89 12.39 -12.23
C ALA A 239 0.23 12.87 -11.31
N THR A 240 0.36 12.22 -10.17
CA THR A 240 1.31 12.53 -9.09
C THR A 240 1.98 11.27 -8.58
N THR A 241 3.16 11.42 -8.03
CA THR A 241 3.97 10.31 -7.48
C THR A 241 4.14 9.16 -8.50
N GLU A 242 3.91 7.93 -8.12
CA GLU A 242 4.03 6.75 -8.99
C GLU A 242 2.80 6.49 -9.90
N ALA A 243 1.67 7.17 -9.66
CA ALA A 243 0.43 6.89 -10.41
C ALA A 243 0.55 7.00 -11.95
N PRO A 244 1.31 7.96 -12.53
CA PRO A 244 1.49 8.05 -13.98
C PRO A 244 2.19 6.85 -14.61
N ASP A 245 3.05 6.19 -13.85
CA ASP A 245 3.78 5.01 -14.29
C ASP A 245 2.98 3.72 -14.05
N ALA A 246 2.21 3.69 -12.96
CA ALA A 246 1.40 2.53 -12.56
C ALA A 246 0.14 2.33 -13.41
N VAL A 247 -0.46 3.40 -13.93
CA VAL A 247 -1.77 3.33 -14.62
C VAL A 247 -1.60 3.62 -16.11
N PRO A 248 -1.74 2.61 -17.00
CA PRO A 248 -1.58 2.83 -18.43
C PRO A 248 -2.70 3.70 -18.99
N PRO A 249 -2.47 4.42 -20.10
CA PRO A 249 -3.46 5.31 -20.70
C PRO A 249 -4.80 4.64 -21.07
N ALA A 250 -4.78 3.36 -21.36
CA ALA A 250 -6.01 2.60 -21.68
C ALA A 250 -6.86 2.30 -20.43
N ALA A 251 -6.30 2.39 -19.23
CA ALA A 251 -6.99 2.07 -17.98
C ALA A 251 -7.84 3.21 -17.42
N GLY A 252 -7.72 4.43 -17.98
CA GLY A 252 -8.51 5.55 -17.50
C GLY A 252 -7.94 6.91 -17.82
N VAL A 253 -8.09 7.86 -16.89
CA VAL A 253 -7.69 9.26 -17.10
C VAL A 253 -6.76 9.74 -15.99
N LEU A 254 -5.57 10.19 -16.37
CA LEU A 254 -4.60 10.78 -15.47
C LEU A 254 -4.32 12.25 -15.87
N SER A 255 -4.32 13.13 -14.88
CA SER A 255 -3.99 14.55 -15.08
C SER A 255 -3.64 15.24 -13.76
N THR A 256 -2.85 16.30 -13.81
CA THR A 256 -2.73 17.25 -12.70
C THR A 256 -3.84 18.31 -12.72
N ARG A 257 -4.67 18.32 -13.77
CA ARG A 257 -5.77 19.26 -13.95
C ARG A 257 -7.09 18.63 -13.48
N VAL A 258 -7.63 19.14 -12.37
CA VAL A 258 -8.87 18.63 -11.77
C VAL A 258 -10.07 18.73 -12.72
N ASP A 259 -10.16 19.79 -13.53
CA ASP A 259 -11.22 19.95 -14.54
C ASP A 259 -11.19 18.85 -15.60
N ARG A 260 -10.01 18.41 -16.03
CA ARG A 260 -9.84 17.26 -16.96
C ARG A 260 -10.20 15.95 -16.31
N LEU A 261 -9.81 15.74 -15.06
CA LEU A 261 -10.20 14.54 -14.31
C LEU A 261 -11.71 14.45 -14.13
N ALA A 262 -12.36 15.57 -13.76
CA ALA A 262 -13.81 15.62 -13.62
C ALA A 262 -14.52 15.35 -14.95
N GLN A 263 -14.01 15.89 -16.08
CA GLN A 263 -14.56 15.58 -17.40
C GLN A 263 -14.42 14.10 -17.73
N GLY A 264 -13.21 13.53 -17.56
CA GLY A 264 -12.97 12.09 -17.83
C GLY A 264 -13.82 11.18 -16.94
N ALA A 265 -14.01 11.58 -15.66
CA ALA A 265 -14.91 10.85 -14.77
C ALA A 265 -16.36 10.88 -15.26
N ARG A 266 -16.88 12.04 -15.65
CA ARG A 266 -18.25 12.15 -16.22
C ARG A 266 -18.42 11.31 -17.49
N ASP A 267 -17.41 11.30 -18.37
CA ASP A 267 -17.43 10.50 -19.59
C ASP A 267 -17.55 9.00 -19.27
N LEU A 268 -16.77 8.50 -18.28
CA LEU A 268 -16.84 7.12 -17.80
C LEU A 268 -18.16 6.81 -17.07
N LEU A 269 -18.70 7.77 -16.30
CA LEU A 269 -20.00 7.61 -15.63
C LEU A 269 -21.14 7.48 -16.61
N ALA A 270 -21.06 8.21 -17.74
CA ALA A 270 -22.10 8.24 -18.78
C ALA A 270 -22.04 7.01 -19.72
N ASP A 271 -20.87 6.40 -19.88
CA ASP A 271 -20.63 5.30 -20.83
C ASP A 271 -20.14 4.04 -20.10
N PRO A 272 -21.05 3.10 -19.76
CA PRO A 272 -20.71 1.86 -19.06
C PRO A 272 -19.78 0.93 -19.85
N ASP A 273 -19.88 0.92 -21.17
CA ASP A 273 -19.09 0.02 -22.01
C ASP A 273 -17.64 0.52 -22.07
N ARG A 274 -17.42 1.81 -22.25
CA ARG A 274 -16.12 2.45 -22.16
C ARG A 274 -15.50 2.26 -20.76
N ALA A 275 -16.29 2.39 -19.69
CA ALA A 275 -15.83 2.15 -18.34
C ALA A 275 -15.36 0.70 -18.16
N ARG A 276 -16.12 -0.26 -18.67
CA ARG A 276 -15.74 -1.69 -18.62
C ARG A 276 -14.47 -1.98 -19.41
N GLU A 277 -14.32 -1.42 -20.60
CA GLU A 277 -13.12 -1.60 -21.42
C GLU A 277 -11.88 -1.05 -20.71
N ALA A 278 -11.95 0.16 -20.16
CA ALA A 278 -10.86 0.75 -19.38
C ALA A 278 -10.55 -0.06 -18.11
N GLY A 279 -11.57 -0.59 -17.45
CA GLY A 279 -11.41 -1.45 -16.30
C GLY A 279 -10.70 -2.78 -16.61
N LEU A 280 -10.99 -3.38 -17.76
CA LEU A 280 -10.27 -4.59 -18.22
C LEU A 280 -8.81 -4.29 -18.53
N ALA A 281 -8.51 -3.13 -19.12
CA ALA A 281 -7.12 -2.69 -19.32
C ALA A 281 -6.40 -2.44 -17.99
N ALA A 282 -7.09 -1.84 -17.01
CA ALA A 282 -6.56 -1.66 -15.67
C ALA A 282 -6.19 -3.00 -15.01
N ARG A 283 -7.11 -3.99 -15.09
CA ARG A 283 -6.87 -5.31 -14.53
C ARG A 283 -5.70 -6.04 -15.19
N ALA A 284 -5.61 -5.98 -16.53
CA ALA A 284 -4.50 -6.61 -17.25
C ALA A 284 -3.14 -6.05 -16.79
N ALA A 285 -3.03 -4.73 -16.68
CA ALA A 285 -1.81 -4.08 -16.18
C ALA A 285 -1.51 -4.43 -14.71
N ALA A 286 -2.53 -4.50 -13.86
CA ALA A 286 -2.35 -4.85 -12.46
C ALA A 286 -1.88 -6.29 -12.27
N LEU A 287 -2.43 -7.24 -13.02
CA LEU A 287 -2.01 -8.64 -12.96
C LEU A 287 -0.58 -8.84 -13.46
N GLU A 288 -0.16 -8.08 -14.47
CA GLU A 288 1.19 -8.13 -15.03
C GLU A 288 2.22 -7.54 -14.06
N ARG A 289 1.98 -6.33 -13.55
CA ARG A 289 2.97 -5.58 -12.76
C ARG A 289 2.89 -5.82 -11.26
N PHE A 290 1.67 -5.94 -10.71
CA PHE A 290 1.42 -6.02 -9.27
C PHE A 290 0.90 -7.40 -8.83
N GLY A 291 1.16 -8.44 -9.62
CA GLY A 291 0.80 -9.82 -9.28
C GLY A 291 1.57 -10.32 -8.05
N LEU A 292 0.87 -11.11 -7.23
CA LEU A 292 1.41 -11.63 -5.97
C LEU A 292 2.68 -12.46 -6.17
N GLN A 293 2.72 -13.35 -7.17
CA GLN A 293 3.85 -14.26 -7.36
C GLN A 293 5.15 -13.51 -7.66
N ARG A 294 5.13 -12.52 -8.58
CA ARG A 294 6.28 -11.68 -8.85
C ARG A 294 6.79 -11.00 -7.56
N PHE A 295 5.88 -10.43 -6.77
CA PHE A 295 6.22 -9.78 -5.50
C PHE A 295 6.90 -10.74 -4.51
N LEU A 296 6.41 -11.96 -4.41
CA LEU A 296 7.00 -12.97 -3.53
C LEU A 296 8.36 -13.43 -4.02
N ASP A 297 8.51 -13.64 -5.34
CA ASP A 297 9.79 -14.04 -5.93
C ASP A 297 10.86 -12.96 -5.72
N ASP A 298 10.52 -11.67 -5.96
CA ASP A 298 11.44 -10.55 -5.72
C ASP A 298 11.87 -10.45 -4.24
N TRP A 299 10.94 -10.73 -3.31
CA TRP A 299 11.25 -10.76 -1.88
C TRP A 299 12.10 -11.96 -1.48
N ASP A 300 11.84 -13.13 -2.02
CA ASP A 300 12.61 -14.34 -1.74
C ASP A 300 14.07 -14.13 -2.16
N ASP A 301 14.29 -13.64 -3.37
CA ASP A 301 15.63 -13.35 -3.90
C ASP A 301 16.39 -12.35 -3.01
N LEU A 302 15.74 -11.28 -2.59
CA LEU A 302 16.37 -10.29 -1.71
C LEU A 302 16.68 -10.85 -0.33
N LEU A 303 15.74 -11.55 0.31
CA LEU A 303 15.91 -12.11 1.65
C LEU A 303 17.04 -13.15 1.67
N GLU A 304 17.13 -14.01 0.63
CA GLU A 304 18.22 -14.96 0.47
C GLU A 304 19.58 -14.27 0.33
N ALA A 305 19.65 -13.20 -0.46
CA ALA A 305 20.88 -12.42 -0.62
C ALA A 305 21.31 -11.76 0.69
N VAL A 306 20.39 -11.16 1.45
CA VAL A 306 20.67 -10.47 2.73
C VAL A 306 21.09 -11.44 3.83
N VAL A 307 20.52 -12.64 3.88
CA VAL A 307 20.90 -13.67 4.88
C VAL A 307 22.24 -14.32 4.55
N SER A 308 22.63 -14.33 3.26
CA SER A 308 23.88 -14.95 2.80
C SER A 308 25.09 -14.01 2.83
N ALA A 309 24.90 -12.72 3.04
CA ALA A 309 25.93 -11.68 3.05
C ALA A 309 26.65 -11.59 4.40
#